data_a95ec2d0433d8e1b7b38d7f91a202f22
#
_entry.id   a95ec2d0433d8e1b7b38d7f91a202f22
#
_cell.length_a   1.000
_cell.length_b   1.000
_cell.length_c   1.000
_cell.angle_alpha   90.00
_cell.angle_beta   90.00
_cell.angle_gamma   90.00
#
_symmetry.space_group_name_H-M   'P 1'
#
loop_
_entity.id
_entity.type
_entity.pdbx_description
1 polymer ?
#
loop_
_entity_poly.entity_id
_entity_poly.type
_entity_poly.pdbx_seq_one_letter_code
_entity_poly.pdbx_strand_id
1 'polypeptide(L)'
;MKKFISAFLALLFVLTAFSACRKKNGGDDTSENTTDSEIETTAPDTTADTEPDTTEADTTAAAKPGQVSEIKLDKYSVSVSVGTKDMPMVTMLPESAENKAEIWESDNTSVATVDKYGNITGVSEGKCTVTVTSADNKNVSAKVAVTVSAPVGLTYIQGILVVNKTYSLPSDYNPGVDSTAKAALDEMTAAAAKDGVSLWIVSGFRSYTKQTSLYNNYAARDGKAEADRYSARPGYSEHQTGLAFDLNSLDQSFGQTKEGKWIAANSWKYGFILRYPQDKEAQTGYMYEPWHVRYLGKDVAKKVYDSGLCLEEYLNITSVYAN
;
A
#
# COMPACT_ATOMS: atom_id res chain seq x y z
N MET A 1 29.18 -53.36 7.71
CA MET A 1 27.94 -54.15 7.63
C MET A 1 27.13 -53.95 8.91
N LYS A 2 26.11 -53.10 8.91
CA LYS A 2 24.96 -53.14 9.83
C LYS A 2 23.85 -52.27 9.17
N LYS A 3 22.83 -52.96 8.68
CA LYS A 3 21.63 -52.36 8.08
C LYS A 3 20.73 -51.89 9.21
N PHE A 4 20.21 -50.65 9.13
CA PHE A 4 19.06 -50.22 9.92
C PHE A 4 17.84 -50.07 9.01
N ILE A 5 16.83 -50.82 9.31
CA ILE A 5 15.52 -50.91 8.66
C ILE A 5 14.67 -49.79 9.29
N SER A 6 14.15 -48.89 8.49
CA SER A 6 13.15 -47.90 8.90
C SER A 6 11.76 -48.45 8.72
N ALA A 7 10.98 -48.49 9.78
CA ALA A 7 9.62 -48.95 9.81
C ALA A 7 8.65 -47.80 9.49
N PHE A 8 7.87 -47.99 8.42
CA PHE A 8 6.71 -47.16 8.09
C PHE A 8 5.55 -47.52 9.04
N LEU A 9 5.05 -46.56 9.78
CA LEU A 9 3.81 -46.68 10.54
C LEU A 9 2.68 -45.97 9.80
N ALA A 10 1.79 -46.74 9.17
CA ALA A 10 0.55 -46.27 8.59
C ALA A 10 -0.49 -46.11 9.69
N LEU A 11 -1.05 -44.92 9.87
CA LEU A 11 -2.14 -44.67 10.81
C LEU A 11 -3.47 -44.66 10.04
N LEU A 12 -4.29 -45.65 10.38
CA LEU A 12 -5.62 -45.92 9.82
C LEU A 12 -6.66 -45.00 10.48
N PHE A 13 -7.39 -44.20 9.71
CA PHE A 13 -8.53 -43.42 10.17
C PHE A 13 -9.78 -44.32 10.33
N VAL A 14 -10.31 -44.35 11.53
CA VAL A 14 -11.63 -44.94 11.79
C VAL A 14 -12.65 -43.80 11.85
N LEU A 15 -13.61 -43.84 10.93
CA LEU A 15 -14.84 -43.02 10.99
C LEU A 15 -15.80 -43.67 12.00
N THR A 16 -16.25 -42.87 12.98
CA THR A 16 -17.48 -43.20 13.71
C THR A 16 -18.48 -42.06 13.54
N ALA A 17 -19.57 -42.37 12.86
CA ALA A 17 -20.78 -41.58 12.78
C ALA A 17 -21.58 -41.71 14.07
N PHE A 18 -22.05 -40.61 14.63
CA PHE A 18 -23.16 -40.64 15.59
C PHE A 18 -24.31 -39.76 15.08
N SER A 19 -25.47 -40.43 14.98
CA SER A 19 -26.74 -39.92 14.52
C SER A 19 -27.62 -39.53 15.70
N ALA A 20 -28.33 -38.43 15.53
CA ALA A 20 -29.66 -38.08 16.04
C ALA A 20 -29.94 -38.01 17.56
N CYS A 21 -30.48 -36.89 18.02
CA CYS A 21 -31.86 -36.87 18.47
C CYS A 21 -32.44 -35.45 18.57
N ARG A 22 -33.64 -35.35 18.05
CA ARG A 22 -34.58 -34.25 17.95
C ARG A 22 -35.43 -34.17 19.24
N LYS A 23 -35.63 -32.96 19.81
CA LYS A 23 -36.85 -32.70 20.60
C LYS A 23 -37.36 -31.27 20.37
N LYS A 24 -38.63 -31.24 19.92
CA LYS A 24 -39.57 -30.10 19.89
C LYS A 24 -40.19 -29.90 21.28
N ASN A 25 -40.51 -28.68 21.62
CA ASN A 25 -41.73 -28.20 22.32
C ASN A 25 -41.55 -26.66 22.34
N GLY A 26 -42.48 -25.75 21.98
CA GLY A 26 -43.93 -25.73 21.99
C GLY A 26 -44.47 -24.85 23.12
N GLY A 27 -45.20 -23.78 22.77
CA GLY A 27 -45.95 -22.89 23.69
C GLY A 27 -45.52 -21.43 23.52
N ASP A 28 -46.17 -20.58 22.77
CA ASP A 28 -47.45 -19.86 22.86
C ASP A 28 -47.56 -19.02 24.16
N ASP A 29 -47.71 -17.74 24.09
CA ASP A 29 -48.89 -16.93 24.30
C ASP A 29 -48.60 -15.39 24.41
N THR A 30 -49.27 -14.66 23.56
CA THR A 30 -49.90 -13.35 23.63
C THR A 30 -49.59 -12.36 24.79
N SER A 31 -49.37 -11.08 24.49
CA SER A 31 -50.36 -10.03 24.76
C SER A 31 -49.83 -8.62 24.46
N GLU A 32 -50.68 -7.87 23.82
CA GLU A 32 -50.68 -6.45 23.50
C GLU A 32 -50.32 -5.53 24.66
N ASN A 33 -49.69 -4.39 24.38
CA ASN A 33 -50.38 -3.10 24.62
C ASN A 33 -49.62 -1.91 23.99
N THR A 34 -50.40 -1.08 23.33
CA THR A 34 -50.18 0.23 22.74
C THR A 34 -49.81 1.29 23.78
N THR A 35 -48.91 2.20 23.45
CA THR A 35 -49.10 3.64 23.70
C THR A 35 -48.29 4.48 22.73
N ASP A 36 -49.01 5.29 22.01
CA ASP A 36 -48.62 6.44 21.23
C ASP A 36 -47.86 7.49 22.04
N SER A 37 -46.78 8.03 21.50
CA SER A 37 -46.41 9.42 21.77
C SER A 37 -45.60 9.96 20.59
N GLU A 38 -46.27 10.83 19.84
CA GLU A 38 -45.67 11.74 18.88
C GLU A 38 -44.58 12.58 19.54
N ILE A 39 -43.38 12.62 18.89
CA ILE A 39 -42.45 13.71 19.12
C ILE A 39 -42.03 14.25 17.74
N GLU A 40 -42.32 15.54 17.59
CA GLU A 40 -42.03 16.39 16.44
C GLU A 40 -40.60 16.27 15.98
N THR A 41 -40.40 16.00 14.69
CA THR A 41 -39.18 16.19 13.97
C THR A 41 -39.00 17.64 13.56
N THR A 42 -38.14 18.36 14.26
CA THR A 42 -37.57 19.58 13.74
C THR A 42 -36.35 19.25 12.93
N ALA A 43 -36.41 19.44 11.63
CA ALA A 43 -35.29 19.41 10.73
C ALA A 43 -34.29 20.52 11.06
N PRO A 44 -32.97 20.27 11.06
CA PRO A 44 -32.01 21.35 11.00
C PRO A 44 -31.84 21.83 9.57
N ASP A 45 -31.89 23.09 9.47
CA ASP A 45 -31.69 24.03 8.38
C ASP A 45 -30.45 23.66 7.51
N THR A 46 -30.67 23.67 6.21
CA THR A 46 -29.67 23.60 5.14
C THR A 46 -28.77 24.81 5.21
N THR A 47 -27.56 24.60 5.71
CA THR A 47 -26.47 25.57 5.49
C THR A 47 -25.93 25.43 4.09
N ALA A 48 -25.98 26.53 3.40
CA ALA A 48 -25.57 26.78 2.03
C ALA A 48 -24.18 26.20 1.69
N ASP A 49 -24.18 25.49 0.57
CA ASP A 49 -23.00 25.25 -0.27
C ASP A 49 -22.40 26.61 -0.65
N THR A 50 -21.29 26.97 -0.06
CA THR A 50 -20.44 28.05 -0.56
C THR A 50 -19.64 27.48 -1.71
N GLU A 51 -20.01 27.86 -2.93
CA GLU A 51 -19.14 27.74 -4.11
C GLU A 51 -17.75 28.29 -3.77
N PRO A 52 -16.65 27.59 -4.19
CA PRO A 52 -15.33 28.16 -4.03
C PRO A 52 -15.21 29.38 -4.94
N ASP A 53 -14.99 30.50 -4.29
CA ASP A 53 -14.65 31.79 -4.85
C ASP A 53 -13.62 31.62 -6.00
N THR A 54 -14.04 32.02 -7.21
CA THR A 54 -13.18 32.13 -8.38
C THR A 54 -12.22 33.29 -8.12
N THR A 55 -11.04 32.98 -7.55
CA THR A 55 -9.99 33.94 -7.38
C THR A 55 -9.49 34.41 -8.74
N GLU A 56 -9.74 35.71 -8.97
CA GLU A 56 -9.30 36.50 -10.09
C GLU A 56 -7.79 36.35 -10.38
N ALA A 57 -7.47 36.34 -11.66
CA ALA A 57 -6.09 36.49 -12.12
C ALA A 57 -5.53 37.82 -11.63
N ASP A 58 -4.47 37.79 -10.82
CA ASP A 58 -3.73 38.98 -10.44
C ASP A 58 -2.97 39.53 -11.65
N THR A 59 -3.59 40.50 -12.33
CA THR A 59 -3.02 41.17 -13.49
C THR A 59 -2.36 42.47 -13.04
N THR A 60 -1.04 42.48 -12.81
CA THR A 60 -0.26 43.67 -12.64
C THR A 60 0.98 43.66 -13.54
N ALA A 61 0.84 44.24 -14.73
CA ALA A 61 1.74 45.04 -15.57
C ALA A 61 1.32 44.86 -17.04
N ALA A 62 1.19 45.94 -17.79
CA ALA A 62 0.90 45.88 -19.22
C ALA A 62 1.98 45.12 -19.97
N ALA A 63 1.59 43.97 -20.58
CA ALA A 63 2.51 43.16 -21.37
C ALA A 63 3.00 43.96 -22.60
N LYS A 64 4.27 43.78 -22.95
CA LYS A 64 4.81 44.35 -24.21
C LYS A 64 4.14 43.71 -25.42
N PRO A 65 4.00 44.42 -26.57
CA PRO A 65 3.50 43.80 -27.77
C PRO A 65 4.26 42.51 -28.12
N GLY A 66 3.55 41.43 -28.39
CA GLY A 66 4.14 40.09 -28.67
C GLY A 66 4.44 39.22 -27.47
N GLN A 67 4.26 39.71 -26.27
CA GLN A 67 4.43 38.90 -25.04
C GLN A 67 3.10 38.31 -24.54
N VAL A 68 3.21 37.21 -23.76
CA VAL A 68 2.06 36.63 -23.08
C VAL A 68 1.53 37.60 -22.03
N SER A 69 0.22 37.86 -22.07
CA SER A 69 -0.49 38.76 -21.15
C SER A 69 -1.47 38.01 -20.23
N GLU A 70 -1.85 36.77 -20.59
CA GLU A 70 -2.80 35.98 -19.82
C GLU A 70 -2.53 34.48 -20.02
N ILE A 71 -2.71 33.68 -18.98
CA ILE A 71 -2.75 32.21 -19.03
C ILE A 71 -4.14 31.77 -18.59
N LYS A 72 -4.81 31.00 -19.45
CA LYS A 72 -6.09 30.31 -19.15
C LYS A 72 -5.87 28.83 -19.05
N LEU A 73 -6.55 28.21 -18.09
CA LEU A 73 -6.59 26.76 -17.92
C LEU A 73 -7.98 26.24 -18.21
N ASP A 74 -8.10 25.04 -18.76
CA ASP A 74 -9.38 24.34 -18.90
C ASP A 74 -9.95 23.91 -17.54
N LYS A 75 -9.07 23.74 -16.53
CA LYS A 75 -9.41 23.40 -15.14
C LYS A 75 -8.42 24.03 -14.16
N TYR A 76 -8.93 24.62 -13.10
CA TYR A 76 -8.14 25.23 -12.02
C TYR A 76 -8.02 24.34 -10.79
N SER A 77 -8.58 23.14 -10.85
CA SER A 77 -8.43 22.09 -9.84
C SER A 77 -8.21 20.74 -10.49
N VAL A 78 -7.35 19.94 -9.89
CA VAL A 78 -7.01 18.58 -10.32
C VAL A 78 -7.14 17.65 -9.11
N SER A 79 -7.84 16.54 -9.30
CA SER A 79 -7.91 15.46 -8.31
C SER A 79 -7.29 14.21 -8.92
N VAL A 80 -6.21 13.75 -8.31
CA VAL A 80 -5.50 12.53 -8.71
C VAL A 80 -5.35 11.59 -7.52
N SER A 81 -5.20 10.30 -7.79
CA SER A 81 -4.76 9.35 -6.78
C SER A 81 -3.24 9.22 -6.81
N VAL A 82 -2.65 8.74 -5.69
CA VAL A 82 -1.22 8.43 -5.66
C VAL A 82 -0.84 7.53 -6.84
N GLY A 83 0.21 7.89 -7.55
CA GLY A 83 0.71 7.17 -8.74
C GLY A 83 -0.03 7.46 -10.04
N THR A 84 -1.15 8.18 -10.02
CA THR A 84 -1.87 8.58 -11.24
C THR A 84 -1.49 10.00 -11.69
N LYS A 85 -1.83 10.33 -12.93
CA LYS A 85 -1.50 11.62 -13.56
C LYS A 85 -2.74 12.28 -14.11
N ASP A 86 -2.73 13.61 -14.09
CA ASP A 86 -3.64 14.47 -14.83
C ASP A 86 -2.90 15.70 -15.32
N MET A 87 -3.43 16.35 -16.37
CA MET A 87 -2.79 17.51 -17.00
C MET A 87 -3.86 18.54 -17.35
N PRO A 88 -3.81 19.77 -16.81
CA PRO A 88 -4.63 20.88 -17.29
C PRO A 88 -4.14 21.34 -18.66
N MET A 89 -5.06 21.69 -19.56
CA MET A 89 -4.70 22.31 -20.82
C MET A 89 -4.47 23.81 -20.63
N VAL A 90 -3.35 24.30 -21.16
CA VAL A 90 -2.94 25.70 -21.08
C VAL A 90 -3.26 26.43 -22.38
N THR A 91 -3.86 27.61 -22.26
CA THR A 91 -4.02 28.55 -23.36
C THR A 91 -3.32 29.86 -22.99
N MET A 92 -2.33 30.27 -23.76
CA MET A 92 -1.64 31.53 -23.57
C MET A 92 -2.15 32.57 -24.57
N LEU A 93 -2.47 33.76 -24.06
CA LEU A 93 -2.97 34.89 -24.83
C LEU A 93 -1.99 36.06 -24.80
N PRO A 94 -1.96 36.91 -25.85
CA PRO A 94 -2.68 36.77 -27.12
C PRO A 94 -2.15 35.59 -27.94
N GLU A 95 -2.97 35.11 -28.88
CA GLU A 95 -2.54 34.04 -29.81
C GLU A 95 -1.29 34.40 -30.61
N SER A 96 -1.06 35.69 -30.84
CA SER A 96 0.11 36.26 -31.49
C SER A 96 1.37 36.31 -30.62
N ALA A 97 1.33 35.84 -29.36
CA ALA A 97 2.53 35.80 -28.54
C ALA A 97 3.60 34.87 -29.17
N GLU A 98 4.83 35.38 -29.28
CA GLU A 98 5.91 34.68 -29.97
C GLU A 98 6.49 33.50 -29.18
N ASN A 99 6.57 33.64 -27.86
CA ASN A 99 7.08 32.59 -26.98
C ASN A 99 6.00 32.14 -25.98
N LYS A 100 5.49 30.92 -26.17
CA LYS A 100 4.49 30.26 -25.31
C LYS A 100 5.08 29.14 -24.47
N ALA A 101 6.36 29.18 -24.17
CA ALA A 101 6.98 28.19 -23.30
C ALA A 101 6.47 28.33 -21.85
N GLU A 102 6.25 27.20 -21.22
CA GLU A 102 5.68 27.04 -19.89
C GLU A 102 6.76 26.68 -18.86
N ILE A 103 6.64 27.23 -17.66
CA ILE A 103 7.43 26.83 -16.49
C ILE A 103 6.44 26.31 -15.46
N TRP A 104 6.60 25.06 -15.07
CA TRP A 104 5.74 24.38 -14.11
C TRP A 104 6.46 24.14 -12.79
N GLU A 105 5.81 24.47 -11.68
CA GLU A 105 6.34 24.27 -10.33
C GLU A 105 5.24 23.77 -9.39
N SER A 106 5.59 22.86 -8.49
CA SER A 106 4.74 22.45 -7.37
C SER A 106 5.27 23.06 -6.08
N ASP A 107 4.39 23.62 -5.26
CA ASP A 107 4.73 24.15 -3.95
C ASP A 107 5.01 23.05 -2.91
N ASN A 108 4.58 21.80 -3.22
CA ASN A 108 4.85 20.64 -2.37
C ASN A 108 5.05 19.35 -3.20
N THR A 109 6.28 19.09 -3.59
CA THR A 109 6.66 17.91 -4.38
C THR A 109 6.53 16.59 -3.62
N SER A 110 6.38 16.61 -2.30
CA SER A 110 6.06 15.40 -1.53
C SER A 110 4.59 14.99 -1.65
N VAL A 111 3.70 15.91 -2.05
CA VAL A 111 2.28 15.63 -2.31
C VAL A 111 2.04 15.37 -3.80
N ALA A 112 2.51 16.26 -4.67
CA ALA A 112 2.43 16.06 -6.11
C ALA A 112 3.63 16.68 -6.82
N THR A 113 4.13 16.02 -7.85
CA THR A 113 5.14 16.54 -8.77
C THR A 113 4.49 16.98 -10.07
N VAL A 114 5.15 17.90 -10.79
CA VAL A 114 4.76 18.29 -12.13
C VAL A 114 5.98 18.23 -13.05
N ASP A 115 5.81 17.74 -14.25
CA ASP A 115 6.87 17.74 -15.25
C ASP A 115 6.80 18.99 -16.15
N LYS A 116 7.79 19.15 -17.02
CA LYS A 116 7.89 20.27 -17.95
C LYS A 116 6.74 20.37 -18.98
N TYR A 117 5.91 19.34 -19.08
CA TYR A 117 4.76 19.31 -19.97
C TYR A 117 3.44 19.56 -19.23
N GLY A 118 3.47 19.83 -17.92
CA GLY A 118 2.28 20.05 -17.10
C GLY A 118 1.62 18.77 -16.60
N ASN A 119 2.26 17.58 -16.75
CA ASN A 119 1.72 16.36 -16.15
C ASN A 119 1.90 16.39 -14.64
N ILE A 120 0.81 16.52 -13.92
CA ILE A 120 0.75 16.51 -12.46
C ILE A 120 0.62 15.04 -12.01
N THR A 121 1.56 14.57 -11.20
CA THR A 121 1.59 13.19 -10.68
C THR A 121 1.39 13.21 -9.17
N GLY A 122 0.39 12.47 -8.66
CA GLY A 122 0.19 12.28 -7.22
C GLY A 122 1.31 11.44 -6.60
N VAL A 123 1.91 11.92 -5.51
CA VAL A 123 3.02 11.26 -4.79
C VAL A 123 2.56 10.72 -3.44
N SER A 124 1.88 11.54 -2.65
CA SER A 124 1.26 11.13 -1.38
C SER A 124 -0.04 11.88 -1.15
N GLU A 125 -0.90 11.33 -0.29
CA GLU A 125 -2.17 11.97 0.06
C GLU A 125 -1.95 13.36 0.64
N GLY A 126 -2.76 14.33 0.19
CA GLY A 126 -2.66 15.72 0.63
C GLY A 126 -3.17 16.71 -0.40
N LYS A 127 -2.87 17.98 -0.15
CA LYS A 127 -3.18 19.09 -1.06
C LYS A 127 -1.92 19.91 -1.31
N CYS A 128 -1.79 20.39 -2.53
CA CYS A 128 -0.75 21.34 -2.93
C CYS A 128 -1.25 22.23 -4.06
N THR A 129 -0.42 23.22 -4.44
CA THR A 129 -0.69 24.08 -5.59
C THR A 129 0.39 23.86 -6.64
N VAL A 130 -0.03 23.63 -7.86
CA VAL A 130 0.85 23.64 -9.02
C VAL A 130 0.67 24.98 -9.74
N THR A 131 1.77 25.65 -10.06
CA THR A 131 1.76 26.92 -10.76
C THR A 131 2.37 26.75 -12.15
N VAL A 132 1.68 27.26 -13.16
CA VAL A 132 2.25 27.47 -14.50
C VAL A 132 2.55 28.94 -14.69
N THR A 133 3.77 29.25 -15.14
CA THR A 133 4.24 30.60 -15.37
C THR A 133 4.73 30.71 -16.82
N SER A 134 4.43 31.82 -17.47
CA SER A 134 4.99 32.11 -18.79
C SER A 134 6.51 32.28 -18.73
N ALA A 135 7.25 31.58 -19.56
CA ALA A 135 8.70 31.78 -19.67
C ALA A 135 9.08 33.16 -20.22
N ASP A 136 8.20 33.73 -21.04
CA ASP A 136 8.36 35.03 -21.67
C ASP A 136 8.01 36.20 -20.73
N ASN A 137 6.95 36.04 -19.93
CA ASN A 137 6.52 37.06 -18.99
C ASN A 137 6.25 36.41 -17.61
N LYS A 138 7.25 36.44 -16.75
CA LYS A 138 7.20 35.81 -15.42
C LYS A 138 6.20 36.44 -14.45
N ASN A 139 5.59 37.58 -14.81
CA ASN A 139 4.50 38.16 -14.04
C ASN A 139 3.12 37.56 -14.39
N VAL A 140 3.08 36.70 -15.40
CA VAL A 140 1.85 36.03 -15.84
C VAL A 140 1.92 34.56 -15.46
N SER A 141 1.04 34.16 -14.56
CA SER A 141 0.95 32.79 -14.05
C SER A 141 -0.50 32.38 -13.81
N ALA A 142 -0.75 31.09 -13.74
CA ALA A 142 -2.00 30.52 -13.29
C ALA A 142 -1.74 29.39 -12.30
N LYS A 143 -2.68 29.17 -11.37
CA LYS A 143 -2.55 28.18 -10.30
C LYS A 143 -3.57 27.07 -10.46
N VAL A 144 -3.16 25.85 -10.15
CA VAL A 144 -4.00 24.64 -10.12
C VAL A 144 -4.01 24.10 -8.70
N ALA A 145 -5.17 24.06 -8.08
CA ALA A 145 -5.34 23.40 -6.79
C ALA A 145 -5.30 21.89 -7.00
N VAL A 146 -4.34 21.20 -6.38
CA VAL A 146 -4.18 19.76 -6.53
C VAL A 146 -4.61 19.07 -5.24
N THR A 147 -5.50 18.10 -5.39
CA THR A 147 -5.86 17.17 -4.31
C THR A 147 -5.40 15.78 -4.70
N VAL A 148 -4.53 15.19 -3.89
CA VAL A 148 -4.10 13.80 -4.05
C VAL A 148 -4.84 12.97 -3.00
N SER A 149 -5.60 11.99 -3.46
CA SER A 149 -6.26 11.00 -2.62
C SER A 149 -5.44 9.70 -2.58
N ALA A 150 -5.56 8.93 -1.52
CA ALA A 150 -5.11 7.55 -1.54
C ALA A 150 -5.72 6.84 -2.76
N PRO A 151 -5.00 5.91 -3.40
CA PRO A 151 -5.60 5.03 -4.40
C PRO A 151 -6.77 4.32 -3.73
N VAL A 152 -7.90 4.18 -4.42
CA VAL A 152 -9.04 3.47 -3.86
C VAL A 152 -8.58 2.06 -3.44
N GLY A 153 -8.50 1.83 -2.13
CA GLY A 153 -8.13 0.55 -1.56
C GLY A 153 -6.63 0.22 -1.45
N LEU A 154 -5.71 1.10 -1.88
CA LEU A 154 -4.27 0.91 -1.68
C LEU A 154 -3.68 2.08 -0.89
N THR A 155 -2.86 1.77 0.11
CA THR A 155 -2.21 2.80 0.93
C THR A 155 -0.74 2.93 0.57
N TYR A 156 -0.34 4.15 0.17
CA TYR A 156 1.05 4.49 -0.07
C TYR A 156 1.52 5.52 0.96
N ILE A 157 2.67 5.26 1.58
CA ILE A 157 3.32 6.16 2.53
C ILE A 157 4.77 6.39 2.05
N GLN A 158 5.16 7.63 1.83
CA GLN A 158 6.46 7.98 1.25
C GLN A 158 6.76 7.23 -0.07
N GLY A 159 5.71 6.99 -0.89
CA GLY A 159 5.82 6.27 -2.16
C GLY A 159 5.92 4.74 -2.02
N ILE A 160 5.85 4.19 -0.82
CA ILE A 160 5.89 2.75 -0.54
C ILE A 160 4.46 2.24 -0.37
N LEU A 161 4.06 1.22 -1.14
CA LEU A 161 2.81 0.48 -0.90
C LEU A 161 2.91 -0.24 0.45
N VAL A 162 2.13 0.21 1.42
CA VAL A 162 2.11 -0.35 2.76
C VAL A 162 0.98 -1.37 2.89
N VAL A 163 1.33 -2.55 3.37
CA VAL A 163 0.38 -3.62 3.72
C VAL A 163 0.83 -4.23 5.04
N ASN A 164 0.01 -4.12 6.06
CA ASN A 164 0.26 -4.72 7.37
C ASN A 164 -1.08 -4.84 8.11
N LYS A 165 -1.10 -5.10 9.40
CA LYS A 165 -2.34 -5.29 10.18
C LYS A 165 -3.24 -4.05 10.25
N THR A 166 -2.74 -2.85 9.95
CA THR A 166 -3.54 -1.61 9.90
C THR A 166 -4.01 -1.32 8.48
N TYR A 167 -3.17 -1.57 7.47
CA TYR A 167 -3.38 -1.20 6.09
C TYR A 167 -3.67 -2.43 5.23
N SER A 168 -4.89 -2.52 4.71
CA SER A 168 -5.36 -3.66 3.91
C SER A 168 -5.31 -3.39 2.41
N LEU A 169 -5.41 -4.46 1.65
CA LEU A 169 -5.62 -4.47 0.20
C LEU A 169 -7.06 -4.88 -0.11
N PRO A 170 -7.64 -4.39 -1.21
CA PRO A 170 -8.91 -4.86 -1.73
C PRO A 170 -8.88 -6.37 -2.03
N SER A 171 -10.03 -7.04 -1.89
CA SER A 171 -10.15 -8.48 -2.14
C SER A 171 -9.92 -8.87 -3.60
N ASP A 172 -10.16 -7.95 -4.52
CA ASP A 172 -9.97 -8.08 -5.97
C ASP A 172 -8.59 -7.62 -6.46
N TYR A 173 -7.76 -7.05 -5.58
CA TYR A 173 -6.38 -6.68 -5.92
C TYR A 173 -5.55 -7.93 -6.17
N ASN A 174 -5.23 -8.20 -7.43
CA ASN A 174 -4.61 -9.44 -7.89
C ASN A 174 -3.54 -9.20 -8.97
N PRO A 175 -2.44 -8.47 -8.65
CA PRO A 175 -1.43 -8.07 -9.64
C PRO A 175 -0.55 -9.24 -10.13
N GLY A 176 -0.53 -10.37 -9.42
CA GLY A 176 0.45 -11.42 -9.64
C GLY A 176 1.82 -11.08 -9.01
N VAL A 177 2.86 -11.79 -9.40
CA VAL A 177 4.25 -11.48 -9.01
C VAL A 177 4.72 -10.22 -9.73
N ASP A 178 5.23 -9.24 -8.99
CA ASP A 178 5.85 -8.05 -9.59
C ASP A 178 7.13 -8.43 -10.35
N SER A 179 7.19 -8.03 -11.62
CA SER A 179 8.31 -8.40 -12.50
C SER A 179 9.63 -7.77 -12.10
N THR A 180 9.61 -6.55 -11.53
CA THR A 180 10.81 -5.85 -11.07
C THR A 180 11.35 -6.50 -9.80
N ALA A 181 10.47 -6.82 -8.85
CA ALA A 181 10.83 -7.55 -7.64
C ALA A 181 11.37 -8.95 -7.97
N LYS A 182 10.75 -9.65 -8.95
CA LYS A 182 11.24 -10.96 -9.39
C LYS A 182 12.63 -10.90 -10.03
N ALA A 183 12.88 -9.91 -10.90
CA ALA A 183 14.20 -9.71 -11.51
C ALA A 183 15.26 -9.39 -10.44
N ALA A 184 14.93 -8.56 -9.46
CA ALA A 184 15.82 -8.26 -8.33
C ALA A 184 16.10 -9.50 -7.45
N LEU A 185 15.10 -10.37 -7.27
CA LEU A 185 15.26 -11.64 -6.55
C LEU A 185 16.18 -12.61 -7.32
N ASP A 186 16.07 -12.66 -8.64
CA ASP A 186 16.95 -13.48 -9.48
C ASP A 186 18.40 -12.99 -9.41
N GLU A 187 18.60 -11.65 -9.42
CA GLU A 187 19.92 -11.03 -9.18
C GLU A 187 20.49 -11.42 -7.81
N MET A 188 19.68 -11.34 -6.77
CA MET A 188 20.03 -11.70 -5.40
C MET A 188 20.42 -13.19 -5.29
N THR A 189 19.61 -14.07 -5.87
CA THR A 189 19.84 -15.52 -5.85
C THR A 189 21.13 -15.89 -6.58
N ALA A 190 21.39 -15.27 -7.74
CA ALA A 190 22.62 -15.47 -8.49
C ALA A 190 23.88 -14.99 -7.73
N ALA A 191 23.75 -13.91 -6.97
CA ALA A 191 24.83 -13.40 -6.13
C ALA A 191 25.09 -14.31 -4.91
N ALA A 192 24.04 -14.78 -4.25
CA ALA A 192 24.14 -15.74 -3.15
C ALA A 192 24.84 -17.02 -3.59
N ALA A 193 24.53 -17.52 -4.80
CA ALA A 193 25.16 -18.71 -5.35
C ALA A 193 26.67 -18.54 -5.53
N LYS A 194 27.16 -17.33 -5.89
CA LYS A 194 28.63 -17.06 -5.97
C LYS A 194 29.33 -17.13 -4.61
N ASP A 195 28.55 -16.82 -3.52
CA ASP A 195 29.05 -16.94 -2.15
C ASP A 195 28.82 -18.35 -1.57
N GLY A 196 28.41 -19.32 -2.41
CA GLY A 196 28.13 -20.70 -2.05
C GLY A 196 26.87 -20.85 -1.19
N VAL A 197 25.91 -19.92 -1.32
CA VAL A 197 24.63 -19.91 -0.64
C VAL A 197 23.51 -20.23 -1.65
N SER A 198 22.65 -21.20 -1.33
CA SER A 198 21.56 -21.61 -2.21
C SER A 198 20.24 -21.02 -1.73
N LEU A 199 19.61 -20.17 -2.54
CA LEU A 199 18.32 -19.57 -2.26
C LEU A 199 17.26 -20.05 -3.26
N TRP A 200 16.05 -20.37 -2.75
CA TRP A 200 14.90 -20.73 -3.57
C TRP A 200 13.62 -20.21 -2.96
N ILE A 201 12.60 -20.00 -3.80
CA ILE A 201 11.29 -19.48 -3.38
C ILE A 201 10.46 -20.63 -2.81
N VAL A 202 9.96 -20.45 -1.59
CA VAL A 202 8.95 -21.31 -0.95
C VAL A 202 7.55 -20.76 -1.20
N SER A 203 7.39 -19.42 -1.10
CA SER A 203 6.14 -18.71 -1.34
C SER A 203 6.42 -17.35 -2.00
N GLY A 204 5.63 -17.01 -3.01
CA GLY A 204 5.65 -15.72 -3.69
C GLY A 204 4.27 -15.04 -3.60
N PHE A 205 3.75 -14.62 -4.76
CA PHE A 205 2.40 -14.04 -4.82
C PHE A 205 1.34 -14.98 -4.25
N ARG A 206 0.43 -14.40 -3.44
CA ARG A 206 -0.69 -15.11 -2.82
C ARG A 206 -1.95 -14.28 -2.90
N SER A 207 -2.95 -14.75 -3.66
CA SER A 207 -4.23 -14.05 -3.81
C SER A 207 -5.00 -13.95 -2.48
N TYR A 208 -5.93 -13.00 -2.39
CA TYR A 208 -6.84 -12.84 -1.25
C TYR A 208 -7.53 -14.17 -0.87
N THR A 209 -8.09 -14.88 -1.88
CA THR A 209 -8.78 -16.16 -1.65
C THR A 209 -7.85 -17.22 -1.08
N LYS A 210 -6.62 -17.32 -1.59
CA LYS A 210 -5.62 -18.25 -1.07
C LYS A 210 -5.23 -17.92 0.37
N GLN A 211 -5.05 -16.63 0.67
CA GLN A 211 -4.78 -16.16 2.03
C GLN A 211 -5.93 -16.46 2.98
N THR A 212 -7.18 -16.30 2.53
CA THR A 212 -8.38 -16.64 3.31
C THR A 212 -8.36 -18.10 3.75
N SER A 213 -8.12 -19.02 2.80
CA SER A 213 -8.06 -20.45 3.11
C SER A 213 -6.92 -20.80 4.08
N LEU A 214 -5.75 -20.19 3.86
CA LEU A 214 -4.56 -20.41 4.69
C LEU A 214 -4.78 -19.92 6.13
N TYR A 215 -5.23 -18.68 6.29
CA TYR A 215 -5.48 -18.07 7.59
C TYR A 215 -6.56 -18.82 8.39
N ASN A 216 -7.66 -19.19 7.73
CA ASN A 216 -8.74 -19.93 8.38
C ASN A 216 -8.27 -21.28 8.91
N ASN A 217 -7.40 -21.98 8.16
CA ASN A 217 -6.81 -23.25 8.62
C ASN A 217 -5.92 -23.05 9.85
N TYR A 218 -5.11 -22.00 9.87
CA TYR A 218 -4.27 -21.67 11.02
C TYR A 218 -5.11 -21.24 12.23
N ALA A 219 -6.09 -20.36 12.03
CA ALA A 219 -6.99 -19.92 13.10
C ALA A 219 -7.83 -21.06 13.70
N ALA A 220 -8.21 -22.03 12.88
CA ALA A 220 -8.91 -23.23 13.36
C ALA A 220 -8.01 -24.17 14.15
N ARG A 221 -6.72 -24.28 13.80
CA ARG A 221 -5.74 -25.14 14.45
C ARG A 221 -5.21 -24.53 15.76
N ASP A 222 -4.79 -23.27 15.72
CA ASP A 222 -4.00 -22.64 16.78
C ASP A 222 -4.76 -21.54 17.53
N GLY A 223 -5.96 -21.19 17.07
CA GLY A 223 -6.73 -20.05 17.55
C GLY A 223 -6.31 -18.73 16.86
N LYS A 224 -7.24 -17.77 16.82
CA LYS A 224 -7.02 -16.48 16.12
C LYS A 224 -5.83 -15.68 16.63
N ALA A 225 -5.68 -15.61 17.97
CA ALA A 225 -4.63 -14.82 18.59
C ALA A 225 -3.23 -15.32 18.22
N GLU A 226 -3.02 -16.63 18.19
CA GLU A 226 -1.74 -17.21 17.81
C GLU A 226 -1.55 -17.15 16.29
N ALA A 227 -2.59 -17.45 15.49
CA ALA A 227 -2.53 -17.34 14.03
C ALA A 227 -2.16 -15.92 13.58
N ASP A 228 -2.67 -14.89 14.23
CA ASP A 228 -2.36 -13.50 13.92
C ASP A 228 -0.85 -13.17 14.09
N ARG A 229 -0.10 -13.91 14.89
CA ARG A 229 1.33 -13.66 15.12
C ARG A 229 2.22 -14.06 13.94
N TYR A 230 1.77 -15.02 13.11
CA TYR A 230 2.58 -15.58 12.02
C TYR A 230 1.84 -15.64 10.67
N SER A 231 0.58 -15.24 10.62
CA SER A 231 -0.20 -15.24 9.38
C SER A 231 -1.10 -14.00 9.31
N ALA A 232 -1.06 -13.32 8.20
CA ALA A 232 -1.93 -12.17 7.96
C ALA A 232 -3.39 -12.60 7.76
N ARG A 233 -4.33 -11.80 8.27
CA ARG A 233 -5.73 -11.91 7.87
C ARG A 233 -5.88 -11.63 6.38
N PRO A 234 -6.95 -12.14 5.71
CA PRO A 234 -7.21 -11.84 4.29
C PRO A 234 -7.22 -10.34 4.01
N GLY A 235 -6.50 -9.91 2.97
CA GLY A 235 -6.31 -8.51 2.62
C GLY A 235 -5.14 -7.82 3.32
N TYR A 236 -4.54 -8.41 4.35
CA TYR A 236 -3.45 -7.83 5.14
C TYR A 236 -2.08 -8.48 4.88
N SER A 237 -1.99 -9.34 3.86
CA SER A 237 -0.76 -10.05 3.52
C SER A 237 0.05 -9.32 2.46
N GLU A 238 1.35 -9.09 2.73
CA GLU A 238 2.27 -8.53 1.74
C GLU A 238 2.44 -9.41 0.50
N HIS A 239 2.23 -10.74 0.61
CA HIS A 239 2.26 -11.62 -0.55
C HIS A 239 1.21 -11.27 -1.61
N GLN A 240 0.10 -10.63 -1.23
CA GLN A 240 -0.92 -10.17 -2.18
C GLN A 240 -0.42 -8.99 -3.05
N THR A 241 0.64 -8.30 -2.64
CA THR A 241 1.26 -7.24 -3.45
C THR A 241 2.10 -7.76 -4.62
N GLY A 242 2.53 -9.03 -4.56
CA GLY A 242 3.55 -9.57 -5.46
C GLY A 242 4.97 -9.11 -5.18
N LEU A 243 5.20 -8.33 -4.12
CA LEU A 243 6.48 -7.73 -3.73
C LEU A 243 7.18 -8.49 -2.59
N ALA A 244 6.56 -9.53 -2.02
CA ALA A 244 7.10 -10.31 -0.91
C ALA A 244 7.35 -11.76 -1.31
N PHE A 245 8.42 -12.33 -0.77
CA PHE A 245 8.83 -13.70 -1.01
C PHE A 245 9.29 -14.36 0.27
N ASP A 246 8.89 -15.63 0.46
CA ASP A 246 9.43 -16.51 1.49
C ASP A 246 10.50 -17.40 0.86
N LEU A 247 11.68 -17.47 1.47
CA LEU A 247 12.85 -18.16 0.94
C LEU A 247 13.24 -19.34 1.83
N ASN A 248 13.57 -20.46 1.21
CA ASN A 248 14.17 -21.66 1.77
C ASN A 248 13.35 -22.40 2.83
N SER A 249 12.87 -21.74 3.87
CA SER A 249 12.23 -22.36 5.04
C SER A 249 11.19 -21.43 5.63
N LEU A 250 10.23 -21.98 6.39
CA LEU A 250 9.25 -21.22 7.19
C LEU A 250 9.46 -21.46 8.70
N ASP A 251 10.71 -21.73 9.11
CA ASP A 251 11.09 -21.98 10.51
C ASP A 251 12.09 -20.93 10.99
N GLN A 252 11.92 -20.43 12.20
CA GLN A 252 12.77 -19.37 12.77
C GLN A 252 14.23 -19.76 12.89
N SER A 253 14.54 -21.06 13.05
CA SER A 253 15.92 -21.56 13.08
C SER A 253 16.67 -21.28 11.77
N PHE A 254 15.94 -21.04 10.65
CA PHE A 254 16.53 -20.63 9.38
C PHE A 254 17.42 -19.40 9.52
N GLY A 255 17.09 -18.46 10.41
CA GLY A 255 17.93 -17.30 10.70
C GLY A 255 19.33 -17.63 11.23
N GLN A 256 19.56 -18.84 11.73
CA GLN A 256 20.88 -19.29 12.19
C GLN A 256 21.68 -20.01 11.11
N THR A 257 21.05 -20.36 9.99
CA THR A 257 21.72 -21.01 8.85
C THR A 257 22.63 -20.03 8.12
N LYS A 258 23.48 -20.57 7.23
CA LYS A 258 24.30 -19.75 6.34
C LYS A 258 23.45 -18.89 5.42
N GLU A 259 22.36 -19.43 4.90
CA GLU A 259 21.42 -18.79 4.01
C GLU A 259 20.67 -17.65 4.68
N GLY A 260 20.09 -17.87 5.85
CA GLY A 260 19.36 -16.84 6.60
C GLY A 260 20.26 -15.68 7.02
N LYS A 261 21.51 -15.97 7.47
CA LYS A 261 22.51 -14.94 7.79
C LYS A 261 22.92 -14.14 6.55
N TRP A 262 23.07 -14.81 5.40
CA TRP A 262 23.40 -14.15 4.15
C TRP A 262 22.27 -13.20 3.71
N ILE A 263 20.99 -13.64 3.78
CA ILE A 263 19.83 -12.80 3.47
C ILE A 263 19.82 -11.55 4.37
N ALA A 264 19.95 -11.73 5.67
CA ALA A 264 19.93 -10.62 6.63
C ALA A 264 21.04 -9.58 6.35
N ALA A 265 22.21 -10.01 5.90
CA ALA A 265 23.34 -9.13 5.63
C ALA A 265 23.33 -8.49 4.23
N ASN A 266 22.67 -9.11 3.24
CA ASN A 266 22.87 -8.75 1.84
C ASN A 266 21.61 -8.39 1.06
N SER A 267 20.41 -8.75 1.52
CA SER A 267 19.15 -8.56 0.76
C SER A 267 18.90 -7.11 0.34
N TRP A 268 19.29 -6.14 1.17
CA TRP A 268 19.15 -4.72 0.90
C TRP A 268 19.89 -4.25 -0.36
N LYS A 269 21.01 -4.90 -0.73
CA LYS A 269 21.79 -4.58 -1.94
C LYS A 269 20.99 -4.84 -3.23
N TYR A 270 19.98 -5.69 -3.13
CA TYR A 270 19.08 -6.08 -4.23
C TYR A 270 17.70 -5.47 -4.10
N GLY A 271 17.50 -4.55 -3.15
CA GLY A 271 16.24 -3.83 -2.95
C GLY A 271 15.26 -4.52 -2.01
N PHE A 272 15.68 -5.55 -1.28
CA PHE A 272 14.85 -6.25 -0.29
C PHE A 272 15.22 -5.89 1.14
N ILE A 273 14.24 -5.85 2.02
CA ILE A 273 14.44 -5.82 3.46
C ILE A 273 14.04 -7.17 4.07
N LEU A 274 14.67 -7.54 5.18
CA LEU A 274 14.13 -8.55 6.09
C LEU A 274 12.91 -7.91 6.77
N ARG A 275 11.71 -8.39 6.43
CA ARG A 275 10.47 -7.67 6.74
C ARG A 275 10.08 -7.71 8.21
N TYR A 276 10.28 -8.85 8.84
CA TYR A 276 9.94 -9.10 10.24
C TYR A 276 11.20 -9.51 11.02
N PRO A 277 12.04 -8.51 11.40
CA PRO A 277 13.30 -8.78 12.07
C PRO A 277 13.10 -9.27 13.51
N GLN A 278 14.14 -9.87 14.08
CA GLN A 278 14.13 -10.31 15.46
C GLN A 278 13.88 -9.13 16.40
N ASP A 279 13.14 -9.39 17.51
CA ASP A 279 12.81 -8.40 18.56
C ASP A 279 11.94 -7.20 18.10
N LYS A 280 11.26 -7.32 16.93
CA LYS A 280 10.37 -6.29 16.37
C LYS A 280 8.90 -6.71 16.27
N GLU A 281 8.49 -7.78 16.95
CA GLU A 281 7.10 -8.26 16.94
C GLU A 281 6.11 -7.19 17.44
N ALA A 282 6.49 -6.42 18.45
CA ALA A 282 5.64 -5.36 19.00
C ALA A 282 5.35 -4.23 17.99
N GLN A 283 6.27 -3.95 17.08
CA GLN A 283 6.14 -2.92 16.03
C GLN A 283 5.47 -3.45 14.77
N THR A 284 5.93 -4.63 14.31
CA THR A 284 5.46 -5.22 13.05
C THR A 284 4.13 -5.97 13.19
N GLY A 285 3.82 -6.42 14.42
CA GLY A 285 2.70 -7.32 14.72
C GLY A 285 2.94 -8.78 14.33
N TYR A 286 4.14 -9.13 13.83
CA TYR A 286 4.52 -10.48 13.40
C TYR A 286 5.78 -10.94 14.13
N MET A 287 5.82 -12.24 14.44
CA MET A 287 7.01 -12.86 14.99
C MET A 287 8.19 -12.78 14.03
N TYR A 288 9.38 -13.12 14.49
CA TYR A 288 10.57 -13.17 13.66
C TYR A 288 10.39 -14.13 12.47
N GLU A 289 10.57 -13.62 11.24
CA GLU A 289 10.49 -14.40 10.01
C GLU A 289 11.75 -14.20 9.15
N PRO A 290 12.82 -14.94 9.41
CA PRO A 290 14.09 -14.79 8.70
C PRO A 290 14.03 -15.16 7.21
N TRP A 291 12.95 -15.74 6.75
CA TRP A 291 12.69 -16.14 5.37
C TRP A 291 11.95 -15.07 4.57
N HIS A 292 11.19 -14.18 5.24
CA HIS A 292 10.29 -13.24 4.58
C HIS A 292 11.03 -11.97 4.17
N VAL A 293 11.18 -11.77 2.86
CA VAL A 293 11.80 -10.58 2.28
C VAL A 293 10.78 -9.75 1.51
N ARG A 294 10.85 -8.42 1.69
CA ARG A 294 9.98 -7.45 1.02
C ARG A 294 10.80 -6.54 0.11
N TYR A 295 10.38 -6.44 -1.17
CA TYR A 295 10.99 -5.53 -2.13
C TYR A 295 10.50 -4.10 -1.95
N LEU A 296 11.44 -3.15 -1.84
CA LEU A 296 11.20 -1.70 -1.73
C LEU A 296 12.01 -0.90 -2.77
N GLY A 297 12.83 -1.57 -3.59
CA GLY A 297 13.86 -0.93 -4.42
C GLY A 297 15.15 -0.65 -3.65
N LYS A 298 16.28 -0.58 -4.38
CA LYS A 298 17.64 -0.54 -3.78
C LYS A 298 17.84 0.66 -2.83
N ASP A 299 17.36 1.84 -3.22
CA ASP A 299 17.58 3.06 -2.44
C ASP A 299 16.82 3.05 -1.11
N VAL A 300 15.56 2.61 -1.13
CA VAL A 300 14.73 2.55 0.08
C VAL A 300 15.19 1.42 0.99
N ALA A 301 15.44 0.23 0.43
CA ALA A 301 15.93 -0.91 1.20
C ALA A 301 17.26 -0.60 1.91
N LYS A 302 18.17 0.13 1.24
CA LYS A 302 19.41 0.60 1.86
C LYS A 302 19.15 1.52 3.04
N LYS A 303 18.26 2.51 2.89
CA LYS A 303 17.92 3.46 3.97
C LYS A 303 17.31 2.76 5.17
N VAL A 304 16.40 1.80 4.95
CA VAL A 304 15.80 1.00 6.02
C VAL A 304 16.87 0.17 6.71
N TYR A 305 17.73 -0.52 5.96
CA TYR A 305 18.83 -1.31 6.52
C TYR A 305 19.79 -0.47 7.35
N ASP A 306 20.25 0.67 6.84
CA ASP A 306 21.19 1.56 7.52
C ASP A 306 20.60 2.17 8.80
N SER A 307 19.27 2.35 8.85
CA SER A 307 18.57 2.88 10.03
C SER A 307 18.49 1.89 11.20
N GLY A 308 18.59 0.57 10.94
CA GLY A 308 18.35 -0.49 11.93
C GLY A 308 16.89 -0.60 12.39
N LEU A 309 15.96 0.08 11.72
CA LEU A 309 14.53 0.10 12.04
C LEU A 309 13.77 -0.96 11.23
N CYS A 310 12.66 -1.47 11.75
CA CYS A 310 11.68 -2.17 10.91
C CYS A 310 10.90 -1.16 10.05
N LEU A 311 10.13 -1.67 9.07
CA LEU A 311 9.42 -0.79 8.14
C LEU A 311 8.40 0.12 8.84
N GLU A 312 7.71 -0.37 9.86
CA GLU A 312 6.76 0.41 10.63
C GLU A 312 7.43 1.59 11.35
N GLU A 313 8.56 1.34 12.00
CA GLU A 313 9.33 2.40 12.68
C GLU A 313 9.88 3.41 11.66
N TYR A 314 10.42 2.94 10.53
CA TYR A 314 10.97 3.79 9.48
C TYR A 314 9.93 4.73 8.88
N LEU A 315 8.70 4.25 8.68
CA LEU A 315 7.58 5.04 8.14
C LEU A 315 6.78 5.78 9.22
N ASN A 316 7.08 5.56 10.51
CA ASN A 316 6.32 6.06 11.66
C ASN A 316 4.83 5.68 11.59
N ILE A 317 4.55 4.40 11.41
CA ILE A 317 3.20 3.84 11.28
C ILE A 317 2.97 2.70 12.28
N THR A 318 1.70 2.31 12.42
CA THR A 318 1.30 1.18 13.26
C THR A 318 1.00 -0.09 12.46
N SER A 319 1.03 -1.25 13.13
CA SER A 319 0.64 -2.55 12.57
C SER A 319 -0.26 -3.29 13.57
N VAL A 320 -1.52 -2.84 13.66
CA VAL A 320 -2.53 -3.43 14.55
C VAL A 320 -3.85 -3.56 13.79
N TYR A 321 -4.57 -4.66 14.02
CA TYR A 321 -5.92 -4.80 13.47
C TYR A 321 -6.89 -3.87 14.19
N ALA A 322 -7.78 -3.23 13.43
CA ALA A 322 -8.93 -2.58 14.03
C ALA A 322 -9.80 -3.65 14.74
N ASN A 323 -10.27 -3.30 15.95
CA ASN A 323 -11.14 -4.15 16.75
C ASN A 323 -12.54 -4.25 16.13
#